data_15c817fe2b24f04eca4944b3554b6a9c
#
_entry.id   15c817fe2b24f04eca4944b3554b6a9c
#
_cell.length_a   1.000
_cell.length_b   1.000
_cell.length_c   1.000
_cell.angle_alpha   90.00
_cell.angle_beta   90.00
_cell.angle_gamma   90.00
#
_symmetry.space_group_name_H-M   'P 1'
#
loop_
_entity.id
_entity.type
_entity.pdbx_description
1 polymer ?
#
loop_
_entity_poly.entity_id
_entity_poly.type
_entity_poly.pdbx_seq_one_letter_code
_entity_poly.pdbx_strand_id
1 'polypeptide(L)'
;ASDVYKRQNYGFELFVNLFQGVMFTVFCYKFLTPSRNKICEGIAFCVASLLMFLSITQINRLYVSFAYIETVVFFAIMIPYCVLFFKDRIFVKILTPVILNVIYSVLSFGINYIFSAIISCDYNYLMIESSQYRYMYVLMSNLIFAIVLFIIYNLFKNSLSHIHKQEILI
;
A
#
# COMPACT_ATOMS: atom_id res chain seq x y z
N ALA A 1 1.48 32.00 11.68
CA ALA A 1 2.40 30.85 11.76
C ALA A 1 1.64 29.51 11.74
N SER A 2 0.52 29.37 12.47
CA SER A 2 -0.23 28.08 12.55
C SER A 2 -0.83 27.62 11.22
N ASP A 3 -1.29 28.51 10.36
CA ASP A 3 -1.94 28.16 9.09
C ASP A 3 -0.95 27.73 7.99
N VAL A 4 0.26 28.25 8.03
CA VAL A 4 1.35 27.83 7.11
C VAL A 4 1.82 26.42 7.46
N TYR A 5 1.97 26.11 8.74
CA TYR A 5 2.32 24.77 9.20
C TYR A 5 1.24 23.74 8.87
N LYS A 6 -0.04 24.08 9.05
CA LYS A 6 -1.15 23.21 8.67
C LYS A 6 -1.19 22.90 7.16
N ARG A 7 -0.86 23.88 6.30
CA ARG A 7 -0.80 23.70 4.84
C ARG A 7 0.38 22.83 4.40
N GLN A 8 1.55 22.99 4.98
CA GLN A 8 2.71 22.14 4.68
C GLN A 8 2.46 20.69 5.07
N ASN A 9 1.87 20.48 6.23
CA ASN A 9 1.52 19.15 6.73
C ASN A 9 0.54 18.45 5.79
N TYR A 10 -0.45 19.16 5.30
CA TYR A 10 -1.46 18.62 4.39
C TYR A 10 -0.86 18.16 3.04
N GLY A 11 0.02 18.94 2.46
CA GLY A 11 0.71 18.56 1.20
C GLY A 11 1.55 17.30 1.33
N PHE A 12 2.27 17.14 2.44
CA PHE A 12 3.05 15.94 2.72
C PHE A 12 2.16 14.71 2.88
N GLU A 13 1.08 14.79 3.66
CA GLU A 13 0.13 13.68 3.84
C GLU A 13 -0.49 13.25 2.51
N LEU A 14 -0.89 14.19 1.67
CA LEU A 14 -1.41 13.88 0.32
C LEU A 14 -0.38 13.14 -0.53
N PHE A 15 0.86 13.58 -0.52
CA PHE A 15 1.94 12.93 -1.27
C PHE A 15 2.17 11.50 -0.80
N VAL A 16 2.25 11.28 0.50
CA VAL A 16 2.47 9.95 1.07
C VAL A 16 1.29 9.01 0.80
N ASN A 17 0.06 9.49 0.95
CA ASN A 17 -1.14 8.71 0.67
C ASN A 17 -1.24 8.32 -0.81
N LEU A 18 -0.85 9.24 -1.71
CA LEU A 18 -0.77 8.96 -3.15
C LEU A 18 0.30 7.88 -3.43
N PHE A 19 1.48 8.05 -2.85
CA PHE A 19 2.57 7.10 -2.99
C PHE A 19 2.17 5.70 -2.52
N GLN A 20 1.51 5.60 -1.37
CA GLN A 20 1.01 4.35 -0.82
C GLN A 20 -0.04 3.70 -1.72
N GLY A 21 -1.02 4.47 -2.21
CA GLY A 21 -2.05 3.98 -3.13
C GLY A 21 -1.45 3.44 -4.44
N VAL A 22 -0.46 4.14 -5.01
CA VAL A 22 0.26 3.71 -6.21
C VAL A 22 1.07 2.45 -5.93
N MET A 23 1.76 2.35 -4.79
CA MET A 23 2.56 1.18 -4.44
C MET A 23 1.73 -0.09 -4.33
N PHE A 24 0.55 -0.02 -3.74
CA PHE A 24 -0.37 -1.16 -3.65
C PHE A 24 -0.81 -1.66 -5.04
N THR A 25 -1.17 -0.76 -5.93
CA THR A 25 -1.60 -1.12 -7.29
C THR A 25 -0.43 -1.61 -8.16
N VAL A 26 0.76 -1.00 -8.05
CA VAL A 26 1.99 -1.44 -8.73
C VAL A 26 2.35 -2.88 -8.32
N PHE A 27 2.27 -3.19 -7.03
CA PHE A 27 2.57 -4.55 -6.57
C PHE A 27 1.65 -5.58 -7.21
N CYS A 28 0.34 -5.37 -7.15
CA CYS A 28 -0.61 -6.28 -7.79
C CYS A 28 -0.39 -6.39 -9.30
N TYR A 29 -0.12 -5.26 -9.98
CA TYR A 29 0.17 -5.25 -11.41
C TYR A 29 1.45 -6.03 -11.79
N LYS A 30 2.44 -6.03 -10.92
CA LYS A 30 3.72 -6.75 -11.15
C LYS A 30 3.64 -8.24 -10.81
N PHE A 31 2.79 -8.62 -9.88
CA PHE A 31 2.65 -10.01 -9.42
C PHE A 31 1.60 -10.79 -10.19
N LEU A 32 0.56 -10.14 -10.67
CA LEU A 32 -0.53 -10.78 -11.40
C LEU A 32 -0.38 -10.59 -12.91
N THR A 33 -0.94 -11.53 -13.67
CA THR A 33 -0.93 -11.51 -15.13
C THR A 33 -2.09 -10.67 -15.64
N PRO A 34 -1.86 -9.56 -16.37
CA PRO A 34 -2.91 -8.73 -16.92
C PRO A 34 -3.82 -9.51 -17.90
N SER A 35 -5.12 -9.20 -17.86
CA SER A 35 -6.13 -9.96 -18.65
C SER A 35 -6.66 -9.23 -19.86
N ARG A 36 -6.48 -7.92 -19.95
CA ARG A 36 -7.16 -7.06 -20.91
C ARG A 36 -6.19 -6.27 -21.79
N ASN A 37 -6.76 -5.48 -22.68
CA ASN A 37 -6.02 -4.57 -23.52
C ASN A 37 -5.26 -3.54 -22.65
N LYS A 38 -4.04 -3.16 -23.04
CA LYS A 38 -3.15 -2.25 -22.31
C LYS A 38 -3.81 -0.92 -21.89
N ILE A 39 -4.74 -0.41 -22.72
CA ILE A 39 -5.50 0.81 -22.41
C ILE A 39 -6.42 0.59 -21.21
N CYS A 40 -7.21 -0.51 -21.22
CA CYS A 40 -8.10 -0.85 -20.10
C CYS A 40 -7.33 -1.11 -18.80
N GLU A 41 -6.16 -1.73 -18.90
CA GLU A 41 -5.28 -1.95 -17.76
C GLU A 41 -4.74 -0.64 -17.17
N GLY A 42 -4.29 0.27 -18.03
CA GLY A 42 -3.84 1.60 -17.61
C GLY A 42 -4.94 2.40 -16.92
N ILE A 43 -6.15 2.40 -17.46
CA ILE A 43 -7.31 3.05 -16.84
C ILE A 43 -7.64 2.41 -15.49
N ALA A 44 -7.69 1.08 -15.42
CA ALA A 44 -7.98 0.35 -14.19
C ALA A 44 -6.92 0.62 -13.10
N PHE A 45 -5.65 0.66 -13.48
CA PHE A 45 -4.55 1.03 -12.61
C PHE A 45 -4.72 2.44 -12.04
N CYS A 46 -5.00 3.43 -12.90
CA CYS A 46 -5.20 4.82 -12.47
C CYS A 46 -6.42 4.93 -11.54
N VAL A 47 -7.53 4.28 -11.88
CA VAL A 47 -8.76 4.30 -11.07
C VAL A 47 -8.53 3.64 -9.71
N ALA A 48 -7.91 2.46 -9.66
CA ALA A 48 -7.61 1.78 -8.41
C ALA A 48 -6.66 2.59 -7.52
N SER A 49 -5.59 3.17 -8.10
CA SER A 49 -4.65 4.02 -7.38
C SER A 49 -5.33 5.28 -6.82
N LEU A 50 -6.21 5.90 -7.61
CA LEU A 50 -6.96 7.09 -7.20
C LEU A 50 -7.96 6.76 -6.09
N LEU A 51 -8.70 5.66 -6.21
CA LEU A 51 -9.62 5.21 -5.17
C LEU A 51 -8.90 4.91 -3.86
N MET A 52 -7.75 4.24 -3.92
CA MET A 52 -6.90 4.00 -2.74
C MET A 52 -6.43 5.32 -2.12
N PHE A 53 -5.90 6.23 -2.92
CA PHE A 53 -5.47 7.56 -2.47
C PHE A 53 -6.58 8.33 -1.75
N LEU A 54 -7.77 8.41 -2.37
CA LEU A 54 -8.91 9.12 -1.80
C LEU A 54 -9.38 8.46 -0.50
N SER A 55 -9.44 7.13 -0.46
CA SER A 55 -9.88 6.38 0.72
C SER A 55 -8.91 6.55 1.88
N ILE A 56 -7.60 6.39 1.67
CA ILE A 56 -6.59 6.59 2.71
C ILE A 56 -6.65 8.04 3.22
N THR A 57 -6.79 9.02 2.32
CA THR A 57 -6.86 10.43 2.69
C THR A 57 -8.09 10.74 3.53
N GLN A 58 -9.25 10.15 3.21
CA GLN A 58 -10.48 10.36 3.99
C GLN A 58 -10.41 9.66 5.35
N ILE A 59 -9.88 8.44 5.41
CA ILE A 59 -9.73 7.69 6.66
C ILE A 59 -8.78 8.41 7.60
N ASN A 60 -7.65 8.91 7.11
CA ASN A 60 -6.69 9.68 7.90
C ASN A 60 -7.28 10.98 8.47
N ARG A 61 -8.31 11.55 7.83
CA ARG A 61 -9.05 12.71 8.35
C ARG A 61 -10.06 12.37 9.43
N LEU A 62 -10.63 11.14 9.38
CA LEU A 62 -11.74 10.75 10.26
C LEU A 62 -11.32 10.27 11.65
N TYR A 63 -10.03 10.31 11.97
CA TYR A 63 -9.43 9.90 13.25
C TYR A 63 -9.07 8.41 13.44
N VAL A 64 -7.97 8.27 14.15
CA VAL A 64 -7.16 7.10 14.50
C VAL A 64 -7.92 5.87 15.06
N SER A 65 -9.16 6.03 15.51
CA SER A 65 -9.92 4.94 16.12
C SER A 65 -10.42 3.86 15.15
N PHE A 66 -10.19 4.03 13.84
CA PHE A 66 -10.79 3.19 12.81
C PHE A 66 -9.79 2.43 11.92
N ALA A 67 -8.67 1.96 12.49
CA ALA A 67 -7.68 1.14 11.76
C ALA A 67 -8.30 -0.07 11.03
N TYR A 68 -9.39 -0.64 11.56
CA TYR A 68 -10.12 -1.73 10.91
C TYR A 68 -10.82 -1.28 9.62
N ILE A 69 -11.28 -0.03 9.55
CA ILE A 69 -11.95 0.52 8.36
C ILE A 69 -10.96 0.61 7.20
N GLU A 70 -9.71 1.02 7.45
CA GLU A 70 -8.68 1.06 6.42
C GLU A 70 -8.48 -0.30 5.75
N THR A 71 -8.39 -1.36 6.54
CA THR A 71 -8.24 -2.73 6.04
C THR A 71 -9.46 -3.18 5.23
N VAL A 72 -10.67 -2.89 5.69
CA VAL A 72 -11.91 -3.23 4.98
C VAL A 72 -12.00 -2.50 3.65
N VAL A 73 -11.72 -1.21 3.64
CA VAL A 73 -11.74 -0.38 2.42
C VAL A 73 -10.64 -0.80 1.44
N PHE A 74 -9.45 -1.11 1.95
CA PHE A 74 -8.38 -1.68 1.13
C PHE A 74 -8.84 -2.93 0.38
N PHE A 75 -9.44 -3.90 1.07
CA PHE A 75 -9.94 -5.12 0.43
C PHE A 75 -11.11 -4.86 -0.51
N ALA A 76 -12.00 -3.93 -0.16
CA ALA A 76 -13.13 -3.55 -1.01
C ALA A 76 -12.70 -2.94 -2.36
N ILE A 77 -11.52 -2.35 -2.44
CA ILE A 77 -10.96 -1.78 -3.68
C ILE A 77 -10.04 -2.80 -4.37
N MET A 78 -9.10 -3.40 -3.64
CA MET A 78 -8.03 -4.19 -4.25
C MET A 78 -8.49 -5.57 -4.70
N ILE A 79 -9.43 -6.23 -4.00
CA ILE A 79 -9.95 -7.54 -4.44
C ILE A 79 -10.73 -7.43 -5.77
N PRO A 80 -11.72 -6.51 -5.92
CA PRO A 80 -12.36 -6.31 -7.22
C PRO A 80 -11.39 -5.92 -8.34
N TYR A 81 -10.40 -5.05 -8.05
CA TYR A 81 -9.37 -4.72 -9.01
C TYR A 81 -8.63 -5.96 -9.49
N CYS A 82 -8.14 -6.81 -8.57
CA CYS A 82 -7.44 -8.04 -8.93
C CYS A 82 -8.33 -9.06 -9.66
N VAL A 83 -9.58 -9.21 -9.22
CA VAL A 83 -10.51 -10.19 -9.82
C VAL A 83 -10.90 -9.81 -11.25
N LEU A 84 -11.16 -8.52 -11.50
CA LEU A 84 -11.71 -8.05 -12.78
C LEU A 84 -10.64 -7.86 -13.88
N PHE A 85 -9.41 -7.50 -13.51
CA PHE A 85 -8.40 -7.06 -14.47
C PHE A 85 -7.22 -8.02 -14.67
N PHE A 86 -7.17 -9.15 -13.96
CA PHE A 86 -6.10 -10.14 -14.11
C PHE A 86 -6.63 -11.53 -14.50
N LYS A 87 -5.76 -12.37 -15.12
CA LYS A 87 -6.12 -13.70 -15.62
C LYS A 87 -5.91 -14.84 -14.65
N ASP A 88 -5.11 -14.61 -13.61
CA ASP A 88 -4.69 -15.65 -12.68
C ASP A 88 -5.89 -16.34 -12.01
N ARG A 89 -5.64 -17.50 -11.38
CA ARG A 89 -6.66 -18.24 -10.63
C ARG A 89 -7.25 -17.36 -9.54
N ILE A 90 -8.54 -17.46 -9.30
CA ILE A 90 -9.27 -16.62 -8.33
C ILE A 90 -8.61 -16.60 -6.95
N PHE A 91 -8.07 -17.73 -6.51
CA PHE A 91 -7.36 -17.84 -5.25
C PHE A 91 -6.13 -16.92 -5.21
N VAL A 92 -5.31 -16.89 -6.28
CA VAL A 92 -4.11 -16.05 -6.38
C VAL A 92 -4.50 -14.57 -6.38
N LYS A 93 -5.56 -14.21 -7.10
CA LYS A 93 -6.08 -12.84 -7.17
C LYS A 93 -6.54 -12.29 -5.81
N ILE A 94 -7.11 -13.15 -4.96
CA ILE A 94 -7.55 -12.77 -3.61
C ILE A 94 -6.36 -12.80 -2.65
N LEU A 95 -5.49 -13.80 -2.75
CA LEU A 95 -4.35 -13.96 -1.86
C LEU A 95 -3.31 -12.84 -2.01
N THR A 96 -3.10 -12.33 -3.21
CA THR A 96 -2.11 -11.27 -3.48
C THR A 96 -2.37 -10.00 -2.67
N PRO A 97 -3.56 -9.37 -2.69
CA PRO A 97 -3.82 -8.20 -1.83
C PRO A 97 -3.84 -8.54 -0.33
N VAL A 98 -4.22 -9.77 0.06
CA VAL A 98 -4.15 -10.19 1.47
C VAL A 98 -2.71 -10.21 1.97
N ILE A 99 -1.81 -10.87 1.23
CA ILE A 99 -0.38 -10.89 1.56
C ILE A 99 0.20 -9.48 1.59
N LEU A 100 -0.14 -8.65 0.62
CA LEU A 100 0.30 -7.26 0.55
C LEU A 100 -0.10 -6.47 1.79
N ASN A 101 -1.35 -6.59 2.22
CA ASN A 101 -1.85 -5.90 3.42
C ASN A 101 -1.18 -6.42 4.70
N VAL A 102 -0.94 -7.73 4.80
CA VAL A 102 -0.22 -8.31 5.95
C VAL A 102 1.22 -7.79 6.02
N ILE A 103 1.94 -7.76 4.89
CA ILE A 103 3.31 -7.22 4.83
C ILE A 103 3.31 -5.75 5.27
N TYR A 104 2.40 -4.95 4.72
CA TYR A 104 2.28 -3.53 5.08
C TYR A 104 2.00 -3.35 6.58
N SER A 105 1.04 -4.08 7.13
CA SER A 105 0.67 -3.99 8.55
C SER A 105 1.84 -4.39 9.46
N VAL A 106 2.49 -5.52 9.19
CA VAL A 106 3.63 -5.99 10.01
C VAL A 106 4.79 -4.99 9.97
N LEU A 107 5.12 -4.45 8.81
CA LEU A 107 6.18 -3.44 8.68
C LEU A 107 5.81 -2.13 9.39
N SER A 108 4.59 -1.65 9.20
CA SER A 108 4.11 -0.42 9.82
C SER A 108 4.12 -0.53 11.35
N PHE A 109 3.61 -1.62 11.92
CA PHE A 109 3.67 -1.85 13.37
C PHE A 109 5.09 -2.00 13.89
N GLY A 110 5.93 -2.79 13.19
CA GLY A 110 7.33 -3.01 13.59
C GLY A 110 8.14 -1.71 13.60
N ILE A 111 8.03 -0.90 12.55
CA ILE A 111 8.74 0.38 12.44
C ILE A 111 8.24 1.35 13.51
N ASN A 112 6.92 1.40 13.74
CA ASN A 112 6.35 2.26 14.76
C ASN A 112 6.84 1.89 16.17
N TYR A 113 6.91 0.60 16.48
CA TYR A 113 7.45 0.13 17.74
C TYR A 113 8.93 0.50 17.93
N ILE A 114 9.75 0.28 16.90
CA ILE A 114 11.18 0.63 16.92
C ILE A 114 11.36 2.15 17.08
N PHE A 115 10.59 2.94 16.35
CA PHE A 115 10.67 4.40 16.41
C PHE A 115 10.25 4.94 17.78
N SER A 116 9.17 4.40 18.35
CA SER A 116 8.71 4.72 19.71
C SER A 116 9.77 4.42 20.76
N ALA A 117 10.46 3.27 20.64
CA ALA A 117 11.54 2.89 21.54
C ALA A 117 12.77 3.83 21.43
N ILE A 118 13.16 4.23 20.21
CA ILE A 118 14.32 5.12 19.98
C ILE A 118 14.06 6.52 20.53
N ILE A 119 12.85 7.05 20.32
CA ILE A 119 12.50 8.42 20.72
C ILE A 119 12.03 8.50 22.18
N SER A 120 11.81 7.34 22.82
CA SER A 120 11.25 7.24 24.19
C SER A 120 9.88 7.95 24.31
N CYS A 121 9.08 7.93 23.24
CA CYS A 121 7.75 8.52 23.19
C CYS A 121 6.68 7.43 23.15
N ASP A 122 5.51 7.72 23.75
CA ASP A 122 4.37 6.80 23.67
C ASP A 122 3.91 6.61 22.22
N TYR A 123 3.51 5.39 21.88
CA TYR A 123 2.93 5.02 20.58
C TYR A 123 1.82 5.97 20.13
N ASN A 124 0.92 6.33 21.05
CA ASN A 124 -0.18 7.23 20.77
C ASN A 124 0.29 8.65 20.42
N TYR A 125 1.40 9.11 20.96
CA TYR A 125 1.97 10.42 20.68
C TYR A 125 2.47 10.53 19.23
N LEU A 126 3.10 9.49 18.71
CA LEU A 126 3.55 9.45 17.30
C LEU A 126 2.40 9.44 16.30
N MET A 127 1.24 8.91 16.69
CA MET A 127 0.07 8.80 15.80
C MET A 127 -0.83 10.04 15.84
N ILE A 128 -0.99 10.70 16.98
CA ILE A 128 -2.02 11.73 17.23
C ILE A 128 -1.48 13.15 17.00
N GLU A 129 -0.22 13.43 17.32
CA GLU A 129 0.32 14.77 17.14
C GLU A 129 1.03 14.98 15.82
N SER A 130 0.86 16.18 15.25
CA SER A 130 1.58 16.67 14.07
C SER A 130 3.05 17.02 14.41
N SER A 131 3.78 16.05 14.95
CA SER A 131 5.18 16.21 15.31
C SER A 131 6.06 15.94 14.09
N GLN A 132 7.25 16.53 14.06
CA GLN A 132 8.27 16.24 13.05
C GLN A 132 8.60 14.73 13.00
N TYR A 133 8.49 14.04 14.13
CA TYR A 133 8.72 12.61 14.27
C TYR A 133 7.70 11.77 13.50
N ARG A 134 6.42 12.20 13.43
CA ARG A 134 5.40 11.53 12.62
C ARG A 134 5.77 11.53 11.14
N TYR A 135 6.28 12.65 10.61
CA TYR A 135 6.70 12.72 9.20
C TYR A 135 7.87 11.79 8.90
N MET A 136 8.87 11.78 9.78
CA MET A 136 10.01 10.88 9.63
C MET A 136 9.57 9.41 9.71
N TYR A 137 8.72 9.07 10.66
CA TYR A 137 8.15 7.73 10.80
C TYR A 137 7.39 7.30 9.54
N VAL A 138 6.45 8.12 9.07
CA VAL A 138 5.61 7.80 7.89
C VAL A 138 6.46 7.68 6.62
N LEU A 139 7.44 8.56 6.43
CA LEU A 139 8.36 8.48 5.30
C LEU A 139 9.20 7.20 5.35
N MET A 140 9.83 6.92 6.50
CA MET A 140 10.65 5.72 6.69
C MET A 140 9.84 4.44 6.50
N SER A 141 8.62 4.39 7.04
CA SER A 141 7.72 3.24 6.88
C SER A 141 7.40 2.96 5.41
N ASN A 142 7.04 3.98 4.65
CA ASN A 142 6.73 3.83 3.22
C ASN A 142 7.98 3.49 2.38
N LEU A 143 9.15 4.05 2.71
CA LEU A 143 10.40 3.70 2.02
C LEU A 143 10.81 2.24 2.29
N ILE A 144 10.76 1.80 3.53
CA ILE A 144 11.07 0.41 3.89
C ILE A 144 10.07 -0.53 3.22
N PHE A 145 8.80 -0.19 3.22
CA PHE A 145 7.78 -0.96 2.50
C PHE A 145 8.10 -1.08 1.00
N ALA A 146 8.45 0.02 0.33
CA ALA A 146 8.86 0.01 -1.07
C ALA A 146 10.07 -0.90 -1.33
N ILE A 147 11.09 -0.83 -0.46
CA ILE A 147 12.29 -1.68 -0.56
C ILE A 147 11.92 -3.15 -0.38
N VAL A 148 11.10 -3.48 0.62
CA VAL A 148 10.66 -4.86 0.87
C VAL A 148 9.87 -5.40 -0.33
N LEU A 149 8.95 -4.63 -0.89
CA LEU A 149 8.21 -5.02 -2.09
C LEU A 149 9.13 -5.25 -3.30
N PHE A 150 10.14 -4.41 -3.48
CA PHE A 150 11.15 -4.57 -4.52
C PHE A 150 11.97 -5.84 -4.34
N ILE A 151 12.39 -6.16 -3.12
CA ILE A 151 13.11 -7.40 -2.80
C ILE A 151 12.22 -8.61 -3.09
N ILE A 152 10.99 -8.61 -2.60
CA ILE A 152 10.02 -9.69 -2.83
C ILE A 152 9.80 -9.89 -4.33
N TYR A 153 9.58 -8.82 -5.09
CA TYR A 153 9.42 -8.90 -6.53
C TYR A 153 10.63 -9.57 -7.21
N ASN A 154 11.85 -9.15 -6.87
CA ASN A 154 13.06 -9.72 -7.47
C ASN A 154 13.28 -11.21 -7.11
N LEU A 155 12.96 -11.60 -5.87
CA LEU A 155 13.06 -12.99 -5.44
C LEU A 155 12.06 -13.89 -6.18
N PHE A 156 10.83 -13.42 -6.37
CA PHE A 156 9.77 -14.22 -6.98
C PHE A 156 9.70 -14.11 -8.51
N LYS A 157 10.29 -13.09 -9.11
CA LYS A 157 10.32 -12.91 -10.57
C LYS A 157 10.84 -14.14 -11.31
N ASN A 158 11.89 -14.77 -10.81
CA ASN A 158 12.49 -15.96 -11.43
C ASN A 158 11.60 -17.19 -11.25
N SER A 159 10.96 -17.35 -10.08
CA SER A 159 10.00 -18.44 -9.84
C SER A 159 8.76 -18.34 -10.70
N LEU A 160 8.18 -17.13 -10.85
CA LEU A 160 7.01 -16.89 -11.70
C LEU A 160 7.29 -17.17 -13.18
N SER A 161 8.50 -16.85 -13.67
CA SER A 161 8.89 -17.16 -15.05
C SER A 161 9.01 -18.66 -15.32
N HIS A 162 9.38 -19.47 -14.33
CA HIS A 162 9.43 -20.93 -14.42
C HIS A 162 8.03 -21.56 -14.44
N ILE A 163 7.12 -21.09 -13.62
CA ILE A 163 5.74 -21.59 -13.56
C ILE A 163 5.01 -21.28 -14.86
N HIS A 164 5.19 -20.10 -15.42
CA HIS A 164 4.55 -19.70 -16.68
C HIS A 164 5.06 -20.50 -17.89
N LYS A 165 6.34 -20.92 -17.88
CA LYS A 165 6.88 -21.81 -18.92
C LYS A 165 6.35 -23.24 -18.86
N GLN A 166 6.02 -23.73 -17.67
CA GLN A 166 5.44 -25.08 -17.51
C GLN A 166 3.97 -25.14 -17.91
N GLU A 167 3.19 -24.06 -17.73
CA GLU A 167 1.78 -24.00 -18.14
C GLU A 167 1.60 -23.88 -19.67
N ILE A 168 2.62 -23.45 -20.42
CA ILE A 168 2.59 -23.38 -21.91
C ILE A 168 2.93 -24.74 -22.54
N LEU A 169 3.50 -25.68 -21.78
CA LEU A 169 3.92 -27.00 -22.26
C LEU A 169 2.91 -28.11 -22.00
N ILE A 170 1.75 -27.78 -21.42
CA ILE A 170 0.58 -28.68 -21.25
C ILE A 170 -0.59 -28.16 -22.09
#